data_e7d81974fc1089134e3ad90cf0176cb7
#
_entry.id   e7d81974fc1089134e3ad90cf0176cb7
#
_cell.length_a   1.000
_cell.length_b   1.000
_cell.length_c   1.000
_cell.angle_alpha   90.00
_cell.angle_beta   90.00
_cell.angle_gamma   90.00
#
_symmetry.space_group_name_H-M   'P 1'
#
loop_
_entity.id
_entity.type
_entity.pdbx_description
1 polymer ?
#
loop_
_entity_poly.entity_id
_entity_poly.type
_entity_poly.pdbx_seq_one_letter_code
_entity_poly.pdbx_strand_id
1 'polypeptide(L)'
;MTISLAARIGGLALGTVTLLVLGAGGVPPAHAQGPWVAPASEKAKKNPLPSDNKTVEQGEKIAKVNCGSCHGSKGKGDGVAAAALNPKPADWTSKRVQDESDGEIFWKITTGRGAMPSWRHLPDNDRWAVVRYIRTLAGK
;
A
#
# COMPACT_ATOMS: atom_id res chain seq x y z
N MET A 1 -42.94 64.78 -53.68
CA MET A 1 -42.07 64.91 -52.47
C MET A 1 -42.46 63.77 -51.54
N THR A 2 -41.72 62.65 -51.59
CA THR A 2 -41.99 61.48 -50.79
C THR A 2 -40.70 61.12 -50.06
N ILE A 3 -40.76 61.27 -48.75
CA ILE A 3 -39.65 60.97 -47.85
C ILE A 3 -39.77 59.50 -47.43
N SER A 4 -38.83 58.68 -47.87
CA SER A 4 -38.78 57.24 -47.44
C SER A 4 -37.98 57.13 -46.16
N LEU A 5 -38.59 56.62 -45.11
CA LEU A 5 -38.00 56.36 -43.79
C LEU A 5 -37.57 54.91 -43.75
N ALA A 6 -36.27 54.62 -43.82
CA ALA A 6 -35.71 53.31 -43.71
C ALA A 6 -35.50 52.96 -42.21
N ALA A 7 -36.24 51.98 -41.72
CA ALA A 7 -36.08 51.41 -40.38
C ALA A 7 -34.84 50.46 -40.35
N ARG A 8 -33.85 50.77 -39.53
CA ARG A 8 -32.73 49.85 -39.21
C ARG A 8 -33.15 48.93 -38.08
N ILE A 9 -33.23 47.64 -38.42
CA ILE A 9 -33.46 46.58 -37.45
C ILE A 9 -32.08 46.19 -36.86
N GLY A 10 -31.87 46.54 -35.59
CA GLY A 10 -30.68 46.16 -34.85
C GLY A 10 -30.75 44.68 -34.50
N GLY A 11 -29.80 43.91 -35.01
CA GLY A 11 -29.65 42.53 -34.65
C GLY A 11 -29.07 42.36 -33.23
N LEU A 12 -29.87 41.71 -32.37
CA LEU A 12 -29.45 41.31 -31.04
C LEU A 12 -28.58 40.03 -31.16
N ALA A 13 -27.28 40.14 -30.98
CA ALA A 13 -26.39 38.99 -30.90
C ALA A 13 -26.58 38.31 -29.56
N LEU A 14 -27.22 37.13 -29.55
CA LEU A 14 -27.19 36.23 -28.38
C LEU A 14 -25.81 35.64 -28.24
N GLY A 15 -25.03 36.17 -27.27
CA GLY A 15 -23.81 35.57 -26.85
C GLY A 15 -24.06 34.27 -26.08
N THR A 16 -23.72 33.14 -26.65
CA THR A 16 -23.70 31.85 -25.98
C THR A 16 -22.57 31.82 -24.95
N VAL A 17 -22.93 31.94 -23.66
CA VAL A 17 -21.99 31.72 -22.57
C VAL A 17 -21.72 30.21 -22.48
N THR A 18 -20.59 29.77 -22.99
CA THR A 18 -20.11 28.40 -22.82
C THR A 18 -19.58 28.25 -21.39
N LEU A 19 -20.37 27.63 -20.52
CA LEU A 19 -19.97 27.30 -19.15
C LEU A 19 -18.93 26.17 -19.23
N LEU A 20 -17.64 26.51 -19.05
CA LEU A 20 -16.59 25.50 -18.85
C LEU A 20 -16.81 24.84 -17.47
N VAL A 21 -17.39 23.65 -17.47
CA VAL A 21 -17.43 22.80 -16.27
C VAL A 21 -16.02 22.25 -16.09
N LEU A 22 -15.22 22.92 -15.23
CA LEU A 22 -13.99 22.33 -14.71
C LEU A 22 -14.37 21.11 -13.88
N GLY A 23 -14.24 19.93 -14.48
CA GLY A 23 -14.39 18.68 -13.77
C GLY A 23 -13.39 18.64 -12.62
N ALA A 24 -13.89 18.77 -11.39
CA ALA A 24 -13.12 18.50 -10.20
C ALA A 24 -12.67 17.02 -10.26
N GLY A 25 -11.49 16.77 -10.75
CA GLY A 25 -10.82 15.47 -10.64
C GLY A 25 -10.64 15.16 -9.16
N GLY A 26 -11.63 14.51 -8.56
CA GLY A 26 -11.56 14.06 -7.19
C GLY A 26 -10.37 13.12 -7.04
N VAL A 27 -9.40 13.50 -6.20
CA VAL A 27 -8.34 12.57 -5.79
C VAL A 27 -9.04 11.39 -5.12
N PRO A 28 -8.87 10.14 -5.62
CA PRO A 28 -9.52 9.01 -5.00
C PRO A 28 -9.07 8.90 -3.54
N PRO A 29 -9.97 8.59 -2.60
CA PRO A 29 -9.61 8.46 -1.20
C PRO A 29 -8.50 7.42 -1.05
N ALA A 30 -7.51 7.71 -0.21
CA ALA A 30 -6.32 6.88 0.04
C ALA A 30 -6.64 5.41 0.46
N HIS A 31 -7.89 5.10 0.72
CA HIS A 31 -8.39 3.78 1.11
C HIS A 31 -8.79 2.86 -0.05
N ALA A 32 -8.74 3.32 -1.31
CA ALA A 32 -9.14 2.54 -2.49
C ALA A 32 -8.04 1.62 -3.02
N GLN A 33 -7.05 1.27 -2.22
CA GLN A 33 -6.08 0.25 -2.62
C GLN A 33 -6.72 -1.13 -2.49
N GLY A 34 -7.07 -1.75 -3.62
CA GLY A 34 -7.63 -3.11 -3.70
C GLY A 34 -6.85 -4.17 -2.89
N PRO A 35 -7.20 -5.46 -2.96
CA PRO A 35 -6.49 -6.50 -2.21
C PRO A 35 -4.98 -6.46 -2.45
N TRP A 36 -4.18 -6.59 -1.39
CA TRP A 36 -2.72 -6.67 -1.51
C TRP A 36 -2.29 -8.12 -1.72
N VAL A 37 -2.41 -8.55 -2.94
CA VAL A 37 -2.17 -9.94 -3.35
C VAL A 37 -0.90 -10.01 -4.19
N ALA A 38 0.03 -10.87 -3.79
CA ALA A 38 1.24 -11.13 -4.56
C ALA A 38 0.91 -11.84 -5.89
N PRO A 39 1.68 -11.58 -6.97
CA PRO A 39 1.59 -12.36 -8.20
C PRO A 39 1.78 -13.85 -7.95
N ALA A 40 1.18 -14.71 -8.77
CA ALA A 40 1.25 -16.17 -8.61
C ALA A 40 2.71 -16.67 -8.60
N SER A 41 3.58 -16.10 -9.43
CA SER A 41 5.01 -16.42 -9.46
C SER A 41 5.71 -16.10 -8.14
N GLU A 42 5.32 -15.03 -7.47
CA GLU A 42 5.88 -14.67 -6.17
C GLU A 42 5.35 -15.60 -5.06
N LYS A 43 4.06 -15.90 -5.07
CA LYS A 43 3.46 -16.86 -4.12
C LYS A 43 4.08 -18.24 -4.19
N ALA A 44 4.49 -18.69 -5.37
CA ALA A 44 5.11 -19.99 -5.59
C ALA A 44 6.54 -20.10 -5.00
N LYS A 45 7.19 -18.98 -4.71
CA LYS A 45 8.55 -18.97 -4.17
C LYS A 45 8.57 -19.62 -2.79
N LYS A 46 9.57 -20.49 -2.58
CA LYS A 46 9.85 -21.11 -1.29
C LYS A 46 10.98 -20.35 -0.61
N ASN A 47 10.94 -20.26 0.70
CA ASN A 47 12.04 -19.69 1.46
C ASN A 47 13.28 -20.57 1.31
N PRO A 48 14.39 -20.06 0.76
CA PRO A 48 15.60 -20.86 0.53
C PRO A 48 16.40 -21.10 1.82
N LEU A 49 16.13 -20.36 2.89
CA LEU A 49 16.87 -20.48 4.14
C LEU A 49 16.34 -21.61 5.01
N PRO A 50 17.20 -22.27 5.81
CA PRO A 50 16.76 -23.29 6.76
C PRO A 50 15.89 -22.68 7.87
N SER A 51 15.07 -23.54 8.51
CA SER A 51 14.26 -23.16 9.69
C SER A 51 15.03 -23.46 10.99
N ASP A 52 16.27 -23.00 11.09
CA ASP A 52 17.09 -23.16 12.28
C ASP A 52 17.07 -21.90 13.18
N ASN A 53 17.53 -22.08 14.42
CA ASN A 53 17.55 -21.00 15.40
C ASN A 53 18.38 -19.80 14.92
N LYS A 54 19.51 -20.04 14.25
CA LYS A 54 20.40 -18.97 13.76
C LYS A 54 19.68 -18.07 12.75
N THR A 55 18.98 -18.69 11.79
CA THR A 55 18.22 -17.96 10.78
C THR A 55 17.05 -17.19 11.43
N VAL A 56 16.34 -17.81 12.36
CA VAL A 56 15.24 -17.17 13.09
C VAL A 56 15.73 -15.97 13.90
N GLU A 57 16.83 -16.13 14.66
CA GLU A 57 17.41 -15.03 15.45
C GLU A 57 17.90 -13.87 14.58
N GLN A 58 18.48 -14.16 13.40
CA GLN A 58 18.83 -13.12 12.43
C GLN A 58 17.58 -12.36 11.97
N GLY A 59 16.53 -13.08 11.58
CA GLY A 59 15.27 -12.49 11.15
C GLY A 59 14.63 -11.66 12.25
N GLU A 60 14.66 -12.12 13.50
CA GLU A 60 14.15 -11.39 14.66
C GLU A 60 14.89 -10.06 14.87
N LYS A 61 16.23 -10.07 14.83
CA LYS A 61 17.04 -8.86 14.98
C LYS A 61 16.70 -7.83 13.90
N ILE A 62 16.64 -8.28 12.64
CA ILE A 62 16.30 -7.42 11.50
C ILE A 62 14.89 -6.85 11.64
N ALA A 63 13.91 -7.68 11.99
CA ALA A 63 12.52 -7.28 12.17
C ALA A 63 12.36 -6.27 13.31
N LYS A 64 13.03 -6.48 14.44
CA LYS A 64 12.99 -5.52 15.57
C LYS A 64 13.50 -4.14 15.18
N VAL A 65 14.62 -4.08 14.45
CA VAL A 65 15.24 -2.81 14.07
C VAL A 65 14.45 -2.08 13.00
N ASN A 66 13.98 -2.78 11.97
CA ASN A 66 13.41 -2.17 10.78
C ASN A 66 11.87 -2.12 10.79
N CYS A 67 11.22 -3.04 11.45
CA CYS A 67 9.77 -3.22 11.37
C CYS A 67 9.06 -2.94 12.71
N GLY A 68 9.80 -3.02 13.83
CA GLY A 68 9.24 -2.98 15.17
C GLY A 68 8.49 -1.70 15.53
N SER A 69 8.86 -0.55 14.95
CA SER A 69 8.16 0.72 15.18
C SER A 69 6.68 0.66 14.77
N CYS A 70 6.35 -0.12 13.74
CA CYS A 70 4.99 -0.29 13.26
C CYS A 70 4.37 -1.61 13.72
N HIS A 71 5.10 -2.74 13.54
CA HIS A 71 4.56 -4.07 13.83
C HIS A 71 4.67 -4.48 15.31
N GLY A 72 5.39 -3.73 16.13
CA GLY A 72 5.61 -4.06 17.54
C GLY A 72 6.68 -5.14 17.75
N SER A 73 7.19 -5.26 18.97
CA SER A 73 8.26 -6.20 19.32
C SER A 73 7.85 -7.67 19.21
N LYS A 74 6.54 -7.95 19.26
CA LYS A 74 5.94 -9.27 19.12
C LYS A 74 5.19 -9.47 17.80
N GLY A 75 5.27 -8.49 16.89
CA GLY A 75 4.63 -8.55 15.58
C GLY A 75 3.11 -8.42 15.59
N LYS A 76 2.50 -7.89 16.67
CA LYS A 76 1.04 -7.77 16.81
C LYS A 76 0.43 -6.54 16.10
N GLY A 77 1.24 -5.77 15.36
CA GLY A 77 0.78 -4.55 14.72
C GLY A 77 0.53 -3.40 15.70
N ASP A 78 1.13 -3.47 16.87
CA ASP A 78 0.96 -2.58 18.02
C ASP A 78 2.18 -1.71 18.32
N GLY A 79 3.07 -1.52 17.34
CA GLY A 79 4.22 -0.65 17.48
C GLY A 79 3.81 0.81 17.74
N VAL A 80 4.75 1.60 18.27
CA VAL A 80 4.49 3.00 18.66
C VAL A 80 3.92 3.86 17.54
N ALA A 81 4.27 3.58 16.30
CA ALA A 81 3.74 4.27 15.13
C ALA A 81 2.37 3.75 14.68
N ALA A 82 1.94 2.58 15.13
CA ALA A 82 0.71 1.93 14.64
C ALA A 82 -0.56 2.76 14.92
N ALA A 83 -0.57 3.54 16.00
CA ALA A 83 -1.73 4.36 16.37
C ALA A 83 -2.11 5.37 15.28
N ALA A 84 -1.12 5.91 14.57
CA ALA A 84 -1.30 6.92 13.52
C ALA A 84 -1.56 6.31 12.14
N LEU A 85 -1.52 4.98 11.97
CA LEU A 85 -1.62 4.32 10.67
C LEU A 85 -3.04 3.81 10.40
N ASN A 86 -3.48 4.03 9.17
CA ASN A 86 -4.71 3.46 8.63
C ASN A 86 -4.47 3.00 7.18
N PRO A 87 -4.58 1.69 6.87
CA PRO A 87 -4.89 0.61 7.80
C PRO A 87 -3.78 0.38 8.86
N LYS A 88 -4.15 -0.24 9.97
CA LYS A 88 -3.20 -0.71 10.99
C LYS A 88 -2.19 -1.69 10.38
N PRO A 89 -0.94 -1.73 10.89
CA PRO A 89 0.03 -2.75 10.49
C PRO A 89 -0.53 -4.15 10.74
N ALA A 90 -0.16 -5.09 9.87
CA ALA A 90 -0.61 -6.46 9.98
C ALA A 90 -0.11 -7.10 11.29
N ASP A 91 -1.00 -7.81 11.98
CA ASP A 91 -0.66 -8.71 13.06
C ASP A 91 -0.07 -10.02 12.47
N TRP A 92 1.23 -10.22 12.67
CA TRP A 92 1.96 -11.39 12.17
C TRP A 92 1.55 -12.69 12.87
N THR A 93 0.96 -12.62 14.06
CA THR A 93 0.49 -13.81 14.80
C THR A 93 -0.84 -14.33 14.25
N SER A 94 -1.54 -13.50 13.48
CA SER A 94 -2.89 -13.79 12.99
C SER A 94 -2.89 -14.90 11.94
N LYS A 95 -3.99 -15.70 11.94
CA LYS A 95 -4.22 -16.74 10.92
C LYS A 95 -4.15 -16.13 9.50
N ARG A 96 -4.63 -14.94 9.30
CA ARG A 96 -4.60 -14.25 7.99
C ARG A 96 -3.18 -14.12 7.43
N VAL A 97 -2.20 -13.74 8.25
CA VAL A 97 -0.80 -13.63 7.81
C VAL A 97 -0.14 -15.00 7.72
N GLN A 98 -0.47 -15.90 8.64
CA GLN A 98 0.12 -17.24 8.67
C GLN A 98 -0.35 -18.14 7.53
N ASP A 99 -1.50 -17.87 6.93
CA ASP A 99 -2.03 -18.58 5.75
C ASP A 99 -1.37 -18.10 4.44
N GLU A 100 -0.73 -16.93 4.42
CA GLU A 100 0.00 -16.45 3.25
C GLU A 100 1.23 -17.33 2.99
N SER A 101 1.61 -17.54 1.73
CA SER A 101 2.86 -18.27 1.43
C SER A 101 4.09 -17.46 1.86
N ASP A 102 5.23 -18.15 2.06
CA ASP A 102 6.51 -17.47 2.35
C ASP A 102 6.87 -16.45 1.26
N GLY A 103 6.65 -16.83 0.00
CA GLY A 103 6.89 -15.94 -1.14
C GLY A 103 5.97 -14.72 -1.16
N GLU A 104 4.71 -14.84 -0.71
CA GLU A 104 3.80 -13.72 -0.59
C GLU A 104 4.25 -12.73 0.48
N ILE A 105 4.66 -13.21 1.65
CA ILE A 105 5.19 -12.37 2.73
C ILE A 105 6.50 -11.70 2.28
N PHE A 106 7.41 -12.45 1.65
CA PHE A 106 8.65 -11.93 1.10
C PHE A 106 8.41 -10.81 0.08
N TRP A 107 7.46 -11.02 -0.84
CA TRP A 107 7.09 -10.02 -1.84
C TRP A 107 6.54 -8.75 -1.18
N LYS A 108 5.67 -8.88 -0.18
CA LYS A 108 5.12 -7.74 0.56
C LYS A 108 6.21 -6.94 1.28
N ILE A 109 7.15 -7.61 1.93
CA ILE A 109 8.31 -6.95 2.55
C ILE A 109 9.14 -6.23 1.48
N THR A 110 9.37 -6.89 0.34
CA THR A 110 10.19 -6.34 -0.75
C THR A 110 9.58 -5.10 -1.37
N THR A 111 8.29 -5.12 -1.65
CA THR A 111 7.61 -4.06 -2.42
C THR A 111 7.10 -2.92 -1.55
N GLY A 112 6.68 -3.21 -0.34
CA GLY A 112 5.97 -2.27 0.51
C GLY A 112 4.61 -1.88 -0.07
N ARG A 113 3.83 -1.12 0.69
CA ARG A 113 2.56 -0.53 0.22
C ARG A 113 2.04 0.51 1.20
N GLY A 114 1.61 1.66 0.71
CA GLY A 114 1.07 2.74 1.54
C GLY A 114 2.09 3.19 2.59
N ALA A 115 1.74 3.09 3.86
CA ALA A 115 2.64 3.45 4.96
C ALA A 115 3.77 2.42 5.20
N MET A 116 3.67 1.21 4.66
CA MET A 116 4.74 0.22 4.74
C MET A 116 5.79 0.47 3.64
N PRO A 117 7.02 0.88 3.98
CA PRO A 117 8.05 1.15 2.98
C PRO A 117 8.50 -0.14 2.28
N SER A 118 9.10 0.03 1.09
CA SER A 118 9.82 -1.04 0.41
C SER A 118 11.13 -1.34 1.12
N TRP A 119 11.36 -2.61 1.42
CA TRP A 119 12.61 -3.10 2.03
C TRP A 119 13.54 -3.75 1.01
N ARG A 120 13.39 -3.41 -0.25
CA ARG A 120 14.21 -3.94 -1.35
C ARG A 120 15.71 -3.67 -1.18
N HIS A 121 16.09 -2.65 -0.44
CA HIS A 121 17.47 -2.32 -0.15
C HIS A 121 18.16 -3.30 0.82
N LEU A 122 17.38 -4.06 1.60
CA LEU A 122 17.93 -5.15 2.42
C LEU A 122 18.29 -6.35 1.51
N PRO A 123 19.39 -7.07 1.81
CA PRO A 123 19.72 -8.31 1.12
C PRO A 123 18.55 -9.31 1.11
N ASP A 124 18.44 -10.11 0.05
CA ASP A 124 17.36 -11.10 -0.08
C ASP A 124 17.34 -12.07 1.11
N ASN A 125 18.53 -12.56 1.53
CA ASN A 125 18.63 -13.46 2.67
C ASN A 125 18.12 -12.83 3.97
N ASP A 126 18.33 -11.54 4.18
CA ASP A 126 17.84 -10.84 5.35
C ASP A 126 16.30 -10.78 5.36
N ARG A 127 15.70 -10.47 4.21
CA ARG A 127 14.23 -10.47 4.07
C ARG A 127 13.65 -11.88 4.23
N TRP A 128 14.31 -12.91 3.71
CA TRP A 128 13.92 -14.30 3.90
C TRP A 128 14.06 -14.75 5.36
N ALA A 129 15.10 -14.28 6.07
CA ALA A 129 15.24 -14.54 7.51
C ALA A 129 14.09 -13.91 8.30
N VAL A 130 13.65 -12.68 7.95
CA VAL A 130 12.46 -12.05 8.55
C VAL A 130 11.22 -12.92 8.33
N VAL A 131 11.02 -13.52 7.15
CA VAL A 131 9.92 -14.45 6.90
C VAL A 131 10.01 -15.66 7.84
N ARG A 132 11.20 -16.25 8.06
CA ARG A 132 11.38 -17.34 9.04
C ARG A 132 10.97 -16.93 10.45
N TYR A 133 11.37 -15.74 10.88
CA TYR A 133 10.98 -15.22 12.18
C TYR A 133 9.44 -15.06 12.27
N ILE A 134 8.78 -14.46 11.27
CA ILE A 134 7.34 -14.28 11.25
C ILE A 134 6.62 -15.63 11.43
N ARG A 135 7.12 -16.72 10.83
CA ARG A 135 6.54 -18.07 10.99
C ARG A 135 6.58 -18.59 12.42
N THR A 136 7.56 -18.18 13.21
CA THR A 136 7.65 -18.60 14.63
C THR A 136 6.60 -17.91 15.52
N LEU A 137 5.91 -16.90 15.00
CA LEU A 137 4.90 -16.13 15.75
C LEU A 137 3.49 -16.71 15.64
N ALA A 138 3.29 -17.78 14.88
CA ALA A 138 1.98 -18.41 14.72
C ALA A 138 1.35 -18.74 16.08
N GLY A 139 0.14 -18.22 16.34
CA GLY A 139 -0.65 -18.55 17.53
C GLY A 139 -0.11 -18.04 18.88
N LYS A 140 0.79 -17.03 18.86
CA LYS A 140 1.37 -16.43 20.09
C LYS A 140 0.65 -15.19 20.59
#